data_5301fb4bc5f02bea3020312f0e1cddc7
#
_entry.id   5301fb4bc5f02bea3020312f0e1cddc7
#
_cell.length_a   1.000
_cell.length_b   1.000
_cell.length_c   1.000
_cell.angle_alpha   90.00
_cell.angle_beta   90.00
_cell.angle_gamma   90.00
#
_symmetry.space_group_name_H-M   'P 1'
#
loop_
_entity.id
_entity.type
_entity.pdbx_description
1 polymer ?
#
loop_
_entity_poly.entity_id
_entity_poly.type
_entity_poly.pdbx_seq_one_letter_code
_entity_poly.pdbx_strand_id
1 'polypeptide(L)'
;MKIISFREKAMLLCMLVLIFFFISIFVRLGAKQILIKRLHWDNAITQTIFFDNKILQRIEENAKHRKVDVNWKEEYPFDDPEDVTIWQKGKAFEAKIRTIEDKKIGDWCAKHLVLYRWFVEAGREVEQKIGWNVINPAMQVAKMQDGYLTFVENNKNQDERIAAVNEFADFVKSQNAEFLYIQSPGKTNPWGDSEMKGIDYSNENADKLLEGLKARGISVYDLRQDLYEHVGSAGWHQAFFRTDHHWKPNTALWAAGRIVEKLANDYGVDVNREHFSLNDYYDDKYEKSFLGSQGKKLTLVNTELDDFDIYYPKFKTNVYMEISEYGIRETGDFSIFYNKQEFGSGDVYNENPYAMYGYGDQPEIIVHNFANENLQDKKILIIRDSMLDTTMPFLSMGLKDLRLLDIRHFNGSVRKYVSEYKPDIVLVMYKTSYGEDVKWGGHNDKFDFR
;
A
#
# COMPACT_ATOMS: atom_id res chain seq x y z
N MET A 1 -3.79 -54.47 -14.29
CA MET A 1 -3.44 -53.05 -14.38
C MET A 1 -2.90 -52.63 -13.01
N LYS A 2 -1.61 -52.34 -12.85
CA LYS A 2 -1.04 -51.89 -11.57
C LYS A 2 -1.62 -50.52 -11.25
N ILE A 3 -2.27 -50.40 -10.10
CA ILE A 3 -2.76 -49.11 -9.61
C ILE A 3 -1.52 -48.29 -9.23
N ILE A 4 -1.25 -47.25 -9.99
CA ILE A 4 -0.13 -46.30 -9.74
C ILE A 4 -0.37 -45.64 -8.38
N SER A 5 0.57 -45.76 -7.46
CA SER A 5 0.49 -45.18 -6.12
C SER A 5 0.41 -43.65 -6.19
N PHE A 6 -0.11 -43.00 -5.12
CA PHE A 6 -0.19 -41.53 -5.04
C PHE A 6 1.19 -40.88 -5.25
N ARG A 7 2.24 -41.49 -4.70
CA ARG A 7 3.64 -41.01 -4.85
C ARG A 7 4.11 -41.05 -6.30
N GLU A 8 3.79 -42.12 -7.03
CA GLU A 8 4.13 -42.25 -8.46
C GLU A 8 3.33 -41.27 -9.32
N LYS A 9 2.06 -40.99 -8.99
CA LYS A 9 1.26 -39.96 -9.66
C LYS A 9 1.81 -38.57 -9.43
N ALA A 10 2.22 -38.27 -8.21
CA ALA A 10 2.86 -36.99 -7.87
C ALA A 10 4.20 -36.81 -8.60
N MET A 11 5.05 -37.85 -8.63
CA MET A 11 6.30 -37.83 -9.40
C MET A 11 6.04 -37.64 -10.90
N LEU A 12 5.08 -38.33 -11.47
CA LEU A 12 4.72 -38.18 -12.89
C LEU A 12 4.24 -36.75 -13.19
N LEU A 13 3.42 -36.17 -12.32
CA LEU A 13 2.97 -34.78 -12.46
C LEU A 13 4.15 -33.79 -12.40
N CYS A 14 5.05 -33.97 -11.44
CA CYS A 14 6.28 -33.14 -11.36
C CYS A 14 7.13 -33.27 -12.61
N MET A 15 7.31 -34.49 -13.14
CA MET A 15 8.06 -34.69 -14.39
C MET A 15 7.36 -33.98 -15.58
N LEU A 16 6.04 -34.08 -15.69
CA LEU A 16 5.30 -33.42 -16.75
C LEU A 16 5.41 -31.89 -16.67
N VAL A 17 5.35 -31.33 -15.46
CA VAL A 17 5.54 -29.90 -15.21
C VAL A 17 6.96 -29.47 -15.63
N LEU A 18 8.00 -30.23 -15.26
CA LEU A 18 9.37 -29.94 -15.66
C LEU A 18 9.57 -30.02 -17.18
N ILE A 19 9.02 -31.06 -17.83
CA ILE A 19 9.09 -31.22 -19.29
C ILE A 19 8.40 -30.04 -19.97
N PHE A 20 7.21 -29.65 -19.50
CA PHE A 20 6.48 -28.51 -20.05
C PHE A 20 7.26 -27.19 -19.85
N PHE A 21 7.90 -27.02 -18.69
CA PHE A 21 8.75 -25.89 -18.39
C PHE A 21 9.90 -25.75 -19.40
N PHE A 22 10.63 -26.83 -19.66
CA PHE A 22 11.72 -26.83 -20.66
C PHE A 22 11.21 -26.58 -22.07
N ILE A 23 10.10 -27.21 -22.46
CA ILE A 23 9.48 -26.98 -23.77
C ILE A 23 9.09 -25.52 -23.94
N SER A 24 8.48 -24.88 -22.92
CA SER A 24 8.11 -23.47 -22.94
C SER A 24 9.30 -22.54 -23.21
N ILE A 25 10.46 -22.82 -22.58
CA ILE A 25 11.69 -22.06 -22.80
C ILE A 25 12.16 -22.19 -24.24
N PHE A 26 12.22 -23.44 -24.74
CA PHE A 26 12.67 -23.69 -26.13
C PHE A 26 11.72 -23.07 -27.16
N VAL A 27 10.42 -23.19 -26.94
CA VAL A 27 9.41 -22.57 -27.82
C VAL A 27 9.59 -21.05 -27.85
N ARG A 28 9.78 -20.42 -26.70
CA ARG A 28 9.98 -18.96 -26.61
C ARG A 28 11.27 -18.52 -27.30
N LEU A 29 12.37 -19.21 -27.04
CA LEU A 29 13.66 -18.91 -27.70
C LEU A 29 13.57 -19.12 -29.23
N GLY A 30 12.93 -20.21 -29.65
CA GLY A 30 12.68 -20.50 -31.07
C GLY A 30 11.75 -19.49 -31.71
N ALA A 31 10.65 -19.12 -31.05
CA ALA A 31 9.72 -18.11 -31.53
C ALA A 31 10.40 -16.75 -31.68
N LYS A 32 11.23 -16.32 -30.73
CA LYS A 32 12.00 -15.08 -30.82
C LYS A 32 12.94 -15.07 -32.04
N GLN A 33 13.61 -16.18 -32.29
CA GLN A 33 14.55 -16.29 -33.42
C GLN A 33 13.81 -16.32 -34.77
N ILE A 34 12.70 -17.03 -34.85
CA ILE A 34 11.99 -17.28 -36.11
C ILE A 34 10.99 -16.14 -36.41
N LEU A 35 10.12 -15.78 -35.46
CA LEU A 35 9.06 -14.82 -35.70
C LEU A 35 9.57 -13.39 -35.80
N ILE A 36 10.46 -12.98 -34.90
CA ILE A 36 10.96 -11.60 -34.90
C ILE A 36 12.12 -11.42 -35.85
N LYS A 37 13.17 -12.28 -35.76
CA LYS A 37 14.38 -12.07 -36.56
C LYS A 37 14.28 -12.52 -38.02
N ARG A 38 13.47 -13.54 -38.34
CA ARG A 38 13.34 -14.05 -39.71
C ARG A 38 12.07 -13.62 -40.41
N LEU A 39 10.93 -13.58 -39.72
CA LEU A 39 9.64 -13.27 -40.33
C LEU A 39 9.20 -11.83 -40.12
N HIS A 40 9.92 -11.06 -39.31
CA HIS A 40 9.57 -9.67 -38.93
C HIS A 40 8.13 -9.50 -38.42
N TRP A 41 7.59 -10.55 -37.79
CA TRP A 41 6.24 -10.57 -37.22
C TRP A 41 6.28 -9.93 -35.82
N ASP A 42 6.46 -8.63 -35.79
CA ASP A 42 6.44 -7.84 -34.53
C ASP A 42 5.10 -7.10 -34.46
N ASN A 43 4.06 -7.82 -34.04
CA ASN A 43 2.72 -7.25 -33.83
C ASN A 43 2.25 -7.44 -32.39
N ALA A 44 1.17 -6.74 -32.02
CA ALA A 44 0.62 -6.77 -30.66
C ALA A 44 0.29 -8.19 -30.17
N ILE A 45 -0.16 -9.08 -31.04
CA ILE A 45 -0.49 -10.48 -30.71
C ILE A 45 0.79 -11.26 -30.38
N THR A 46 1.81 -11.14 -31.21
CA THR A 46 3.12 -11.80 -31.00
C THR A 46 3.80 -11.26 -29.74
N GLN A 47 3.70 -9.97 -29.50
CA GLN A 47 4.20 -9.32 -28.28
C GLN A 47 3.45 -9.81 -27.02
N THR A 48 2.12 -9.92 -27.08
CA THR A 48 1.31 -10.38 -25.95
C THR A 48 1.51 -11.87 -25.64
N ILE A 49 1.58 -12.73 -26.64
CA ILE A 49 1.69 -14.18 -26.44
C ILE A 49 3.11 -14.59 -26.02
N PHE A 50 4.14 -13.97 -26.60
CA PHE A 50 5.52 -14.40 -26.41
C PHE A 50 6.38 -13.46 -25.56
N PHE A 51 5.95 -12.19 -25.42
CA PHE A 51 6.75 -11.15 -24.79
C PHE A 51 5.86 -10.16 -24.06
N ASP A 52 5.43 -10.43 -22.91
CA ASP A 52 4.66 -9.46 -22.08
C ASP A 52 5.56 -8.23 -21.72
N ASN A 53 5.89 -7.45 -22.76
CA ASN A 53 6.99 -6.48 -22.75
C ASN A 53 6.69 -5.19 -21.99
N LYS A 54 5.41 -4.82 -21.80
CA LYS A 54 5.08 -3.57 -21.07
C LYS A 54 5.39 -3.64 -19.59
N ILE A 55 5.24 -4.83 -18.98
CA ILE A 55 5.65 -5.05 -17.57
C ILE A 55 7.17 -4.97 -17.44
N LEU A 56 7.89 -5.54 -18.40
CA LEU A 56 9.36 -5.58 -18.38
C LEU A 56 9.99 -4.22 -18.64
N GLN A 57 9.44 -3.41 -19.54
CA GLN A 57 9.95 -2.05 -19.81
C GLN A 57 9.81 -1.15 -18.58
N ARG A 58 8.68 -1.16 -17.88
CA ARG A 58 8.51 -0.39 -16.63
C ARG A 58 9.40 -0.90 -15.49
N ILE A 59 9.61 -2.21 -15.38
CA ILE A 59 10.54 -2.77 -14.38
C ILE A 59 11.98 -2.40 -14.74
N GLU A 60 12.36 -2.45 -16.02
CA GLU A 60 13.70 -2.06 -16.47
C GLU A 60 13.94 -0.54 -16.42
N GLU A 61 12.94 0.27 -16.69
CA GLU A 61 12.99 1.73 -16.54
C GLU A 61 13.08 2.12 -15.05
N ASN A 62 12.27 1.52 -14.20
CA ASN A 62 12.38 1.72 -12.75
C ASN A 62 13.69 1.17 -12.17
N ALA A 63 14.26 0.11 -12.74
CA ALA A 63 15.57 -0.42 -12.34
C ALA A 63 16.73 0.43 -12.87
N LYS A 64 16.58 1.10 -14.02
CA LYS A 64 17.60 2.03 -14.55
C LYS A 64 17.70 3.34 -13.76
N HIS A 65 16.61 3.79 -13.16
CA HIS A 65 16.60 4.94 -12.26
C HIS A 65 17.09 4.61 -10.84
N ARG A 66 17.19 3.33 -10.50
CA ARG A 66 17.81 2.84 -9.26
C ARG A 66 19.13 2.16 -9.61
N LYS A 67 20.22 2.93 -9.72
CA LYS A 67 21.56 2.39 -9.47
C LYS A 67 21.64 2.06 -7.99
N VAL A 68 21.16 0.91 -7.60
CA VAL A 68 21.55 0.28 -6.35
C VAL A 68 22.83 -0.47 -6.66
N ASP A 69 23.96 0.19 -6.49
CA ASP A 69 25.21 -0.50 -6.23
C ASP A 69 25.01 -1.25 -4.90
N VAL A 70 24.62 -2.51 -5.01
CA VAL A 70 24.56 -3.41 -3.85
C VAL A 70 26.01 -3.73 -3.49
N ASN A 71 26.59 -2.93 -2.62
CA ASN A 71 27.86 -3.22 -2.01
C ASN A 71 27.63 -4.32 -0.97
N TRP A 72 27.87 -5.56 -1.36
CA TRP A 72 27.67 -6.77 -0.55
C TRP A 72 28.42 -6.77 0.80
N LYS A 73 29.30 -5.80 1.03
CA LYS A 73 30.06 -5.65 2.27
C LYS A 73 29.42 -4.72 3.29
N GLU A 74 28.46 -3.86 2.90
CA GLU A 74 27.82 -2.90 3.82
C GLU A 74 26.45 -3.34 4.36
N GLU A 75 25.82 -4.38 3.82
CA GLU A 75 24.54 -4.90 4.29
C GLU A 75 24.62 -5.90 5.46
N TYR A 76 25.78 -6.08 6.06
CA TYR A 76 25.97 -6.95 7.22
C TYR A 76 26.64 -6.22 8.40
N PRO A 77 25.90 -5.41 9.17
CA PRO A 77 26.29 -5.19 10.54
C PRO A 77 25.79 -6.40 11.35
N PHE A 78 26.54 -7.50 11.32
CA PHE A 78 26.51 -8.41 12.44
C PHE A 78 27.38 -7.81 13.53
N ASP A 79 26.80 -7.00 14.40
CA ASP A 79 27.23 -6.93 15.76
C ASP A 79 26.90 -8.30 16.35
N ASP A 80 27.92 -9.09 16.52
CA ASP A 80 27.86 -10.45 17.07
C ASP A 80 27.41 -10.38 18.54
N PRO A 81 26.15 -10.72 18.88
CA PRO A 81 25.89 -11.10 20.27
C PRO A 81 26.57 -12.46 20.47
N GLU A 82 27.46 -12.57 21.41
CA GLU A 82 28.31 -13.74 21.69
C GLU A 82 27.55 -15.07 21.92
N ASP A 83 26.21 -15.06 21.85
CA ASP A 83 25.33 -16.19 22.17
C ASP A 83 24.61 -16.87 21.00
N VAL A 84 24.86 -16.47 19.73
CA VAL A 84 24.20 -17.12 18.59
C VAL A 84 25.01 -18.31 18.08
N THR A 85 24.46 -19.52 18.22
CA THR A 85 25.12 -20.75 17.79
C THR A 85 25.35 -20.78 16.28
N ILE A 86 26.45 -21.41 15.81
CA ILE A 86 26.77 -21.62 14.39
C ILE A 86 25.59 -22.23 13.62
N TRP A 87 24.77 -23.04 14.28
CA TRP A 87 23.59 -23.68 13.71
C TRP A 87 22.43 -22.68 13.43
N GLN A 88 22.24 -21.71 14.30
CA GLN A 88 21.25 -20.64 14.11
C GLN A 88 21.70 -19.68 13.03
N LYS A 89 23.00 -19.37 12.94
CA LYS A 89 23.60 -18.60 11.84
C LYS A 89 23.41 -19.34 10.51
N GLY A 90 23.62 -20.67 10.47
CA GLY A 90 23.40 -21.50 9.30
C GLY A 90 21.96 -21.53 8.81
N LYS A 91 20.97 -21.63 9.72
CA LYS A 91 19.54 -21.61 9.36
C LYS A 91 19.08 -20.24 8.86
N ALA A 92 19.55 -19.16 9.46
CA ALA A 92 19.24 -17.81 9.00
C ALA A 92 19.83 -17.55 7.61
N PHE A 93 21.05 -18.03 7.34
CA PHE A 93 21.69 -17.95 6.04
C PHE A 93 20.96 -18.80 4.98
N GLU A 94 20.57 -20.04 5.31
CA GLU A 94 19.79 -20.91 4.42
C GLU A 94 18.42 -20.30 4.07
N ALA A 95 17.70 -19.75 5.06
CA ALA A 95 16.43 -19.07 4.85
C ALA A 95 16.59 -17.85 3.92
N LYS A 96 17.65 -17.06 4.10
CA LYS A 96 17.94 -15.89 3.28
C LYS A 96 18.32 -16.27 1.85
N ILE A 97 19.13 -17.32 1.66
CA ILE A 97 19.47 -17.84 0.33
C ILE A 97 18.20 -18.32 -0.39
N ARG A 98 17.36 -19.12 0.27
CA ARG A 98 16.09 -19.59 -0.30
C ARG A 98 15.21 -18.42 -0.76
N THR A 99 15.05 -17.38 0.05
CA THR A 99 14.24 -16.21 -0.32
C THR A 99 14.80 -15.46 -1.53
N ILE A 100 16.13 -15.34 -1.64
CA ILE A 100 16.79 -14.69 -2.79
C ILE A 100 16.68 -15.57 -4.05
N GLU A 101 16.86 -16.88 -3.91
CA GLU A 101 16.72 -17.82 -5.02
C GLU A 101 15.29 -17.92 -5.51
N ASP A 102 14.30 -18.02 -4.61
CA ASP A 102 12.88 -18.07 -4.96
C ASP A 102 12.45 -16.80 -5.70
N LYS A 103 12.88 -15.61 -5.26
CA LYS A 103 12.60 -14.36 -5.95
C LYS A 103 13.24 -14.30 -7.32
N LYS A 104 14.53 -14.69 -7.44
CA LYS A 104 15.25 -14.72 -8.73
C LYS A 104 14.63 -15.72 -9.70
N ILE A 105 14.23 -16.89 -9.21
CA ILE A 105 13.56 -17.92 -10.01
C ILE A 105 12.17 -17.44 -10.44
N GLY A 106 11.40 -16.84 -9.54
CA GLY A 106 10.11 -16.27 -9.84
C GLY A 106 10.17 -15.19 -10.91
N ASP A 107 11.08 -14.24 -10.76
CA ASP A 107 11.32 -13.16 -11.73
C ASP A 107 11.80 -13.71 -13.08
N TRP A 108 12.68 -14.73 -13.03
CA TRP A 108 13.15 -15.39 -14.24
C TRP A 108 12.03 -16.15 -14.95
N CYS A 109 11.19 -16.87 -14.22
CA CYS A 109 10.03 -17.57 -14.75
C CYS A 109 9.02 -16.59 -15.38
N ALA A 110 8.71 -15.48 -14.71
CA ALA A 110 7.84 -14.44 -15.22
C ALA A 110 8.37 -13.87 -16.56
N LYS A 111 9.69 -13.77 -16.70
CA LYS A 111 10.36 -13.26 -17.91
C LYS A 111 10.47 -14.28 -19.05
N HIS A 112 10.47 -15.57 -18.75
CA HIS A 112 10.89 -16.60 -19.74
C HIS A 112 9.84 -17.68 -19.99
N LEU A 113 8.84 -17.87 -19.11
CA LEU A 113 7.78 -18.85 -19.33
C LEU A 113 6.70 -18.31 -20.25
N VAL A 114 6.40 -19.02 -21.32
CA VAL A 114 5.20 -18.81 -22.12
C VAL A 114 3.98 -19.13 -21.26
N LEU A 115 2.97 -18.28 -21.29
CA LEU A 115 1.75 -18.45 -20.48
C LEU A 115 2.00 -18.48 -18.95
N TYR A 116 3.07 -17.83 -18.46
CA TYR A 116 3.37 -17.75 -17.02
C TYR A 116 2.13 -17.35 -16.19
N ARG A 117 1.41 -16.35 -16.66
CA ARG A 117 0.17 -15.88 -16.01
C ARG A 117 -0.89 -16.98 -15.92
N TRP A 118 -1.08 -17.76 -16.99
CA TRP A 118 -2.02 -18.89 -16.97
C TRP A 118 -1.64 -19.94 -15.91
N PHE A 119 -0.35 -20.21 -15.73
CA PHE A 119 0.11 -21.13 -14.66
C PHE A 119 -0.14 -20.58 -13.28
N VAL A 120 0.07 -19.28 -13.08
CA VAL A 120 -0.24 -18.63 -11.80
C VAL A 120 -1.74 -18.72 -11.53
N GLU A 121 -2.58 -18.44 -12.52
CA GLU A 121 -4.04 -18.52 -12.40
C GLU A 121 -4.52 -19.96 -12.13
N ALA A 122 -3.98 -20.94 -12.86
CA ALA A 122 -4.31 -22.36 -12.63
C ALA A 122 -3.89 -22.84 -11.23
N GLY A 123 -2.72 -22.38 -10.75
CA GLY A 123 -2.28 -22.64 -9.38
C GLY A 123 -3.26 -22.10 -8.34
N ARG A 124 -3.74 -20.86 -8.52
CA ARG A 124 -4.75 -20.24 -7.65
C ARG A 124 -6.08 -20.99 -7.67
N GLU A 125 -6.51 -21.47 -8.83
CA GLU A 125 -7.73 -22.29 -8.94
C GLU A 125 -7.62 -23.58 -8.15
N VAL A 126 -6.46 -24.23 -8.14
CA VAL A 126 -6.20 -25.42 -7.32
C VAL A 126 -6.25 -25.06 -5.83
N GLU A 127 -5.57 -23.99 -5.40
CA GLU A 127 -5.58 -23.52 -4.01
C GLU A 127 -7.01 -23.26 -3.53
N GLN A 128 -7.85 -22.62 -4.33
CA GLN A 128 -9.25 -22.38 -4.03
C GLN A 128 -10.05 -23.71 -3.87
N LYS A 129 -9.84 -24.66 -4.77
CA LYS A 129 -10.55 -25.97 -4.73
C LYS A 129 -10.18 -26.83 -3.54
N ILE A 130 -8.97 -26.67 -2.98
CA ILE A 130 -8.55 -27.37 -1.76
C ILE A 130 -8.95 -26.63 -0.47
N GLY A 131 -9.67 -25.50 -0.58
CA GLY A 131 -10.21 -24.76 0.55
C GLY A 131 -9.17 -23.89 1.29
N TRP A 132 -8.09 -23.51 0.65
CA TRP A 132 -7.16 -22.56 1.20
C TRP A 132 -7.74 -21.15 1.12
N ASN A 133 -8.37 -20.73 2.23
CA ASN A 133 -8.90 -19.37 2.37
C ASN A 133 -7.78 -18.35 2.69
N VAL A 134 -6.71 -18.78 3.36
CA VAL A 134 -5.48 -18.01 3.50
C VAL A 134 -4.58 -18.39 2.34
N ILE A 135 -4.58 -17.58 1.32
CA ILE A 135 -3.92 -17.87 0.06
C ILE A 135 -2.47 -17.47 0.16
N ASN A 136 -1.62 -18.45 0.36
CA ASN A 136 -0.16 -18.37 0.41
C ASN A 136 0.38 -17.55 1.61
N PRO A 137 1.01 -18.19 2.60
CA PRO A 137 1.65 -17.51 3.72
C PRO A 137 2.67 -16.43 3.28
N ALA A 138 3.32 -16.62 2.11
CA ALA A 138 4.25 -15.64 1.55
C ALA A 138 3.56 -14.39 0.98
N MET A 139 2.26 -14.45 0.62
CA MET A 139 1.52 -13.29 0.13
C MET A 139 0.74 -12.57 1.22
N GLN A 140 0.50 -13.24 2.35
CA GLN A 140 -0.23 -12.74 3.51
C GLN A 140 -1.58 -12.11 3.14
N VAL A 141 -2.31 -12.70 2.21
CA VAL A 141 -3.65 -12.26 1.78
C VAL A 141 -4.66 -13.34 2.12
N ALA A 142 -5.73 -12.96 2.80
CA ALA A 142 -6.90 -13.79 3.05
C ALA A 142 -8.11 -13.29 2.25
N LYS A 143 -8.98 -14.23 1.85
CA LYS A 143 -10.29 -13.94 1.29
C LYS A 143 -11.33 -14.18 2.37
N MET A 144 -12.06 -13.14 2.73
CA MET A 144 -13.15 -13.18 3.70
C MET A 144 -14.42 -13.81 3.10
N GLN A 145 -15.37 -14.18 3.94
CA GLN A 145 -16.57 -14.91 3.51
C GLN A 145 -17.42 -14.14 2.50
N ASP A 146 -17.44 -12.82 2.58
CA ASP A 146 -18.16 -11.94 1.65
C ASP A 146 -17.37 -11.63 0.36
N GLY A 147 -16.19 -12.24 0.20
CA GLY A 147 -15.34 -12.12 -0.98
C GLY A 147 -14.39 -10.93 -0.97
N TYR A 148 -14.37 -10.12 0.10
CA TYR A 148 -13.34 -9.08 0.27
C TYR A 148 -11.99 -9.72 0.59
N LEU A 149 -10.92 -9.05 0.14
CA LEU A 149 -9.55 -9.49 0.37
C LEU A 149 -8.93 -8.62 1.46
N THR A 150 -8.18 -9.23 2.37
CA THR A 150 -7.44 -8.49 3.39
C THR A 150 -6.01 -9.00 3.51
N PHE A 151 -5.08 -8.13 3.92
CA PHE A 151 -3.78 -8.59 4.40
C PHE A 151 -3.93 -9.15 5.80
N VAL A 152 -3.21 -10.22 6.09
CA VAL A 152 -3.17 -10.82 7.43
C VAL A 152 -1.86 -10.46 8.11
N GLU A 153 -1.95 -10.09 9.38
CA GLU A 153 -0.80 -9.73 10.20
C GLU A 153 -0.59 -10.71 11.34
N ASN A 154 0.67 -10.97 11.64
CA ASN A 154 1.03 -11.74 12.82
C ASN A 154 0.82 -10.91 14.10
N ASN A 155 0.61 -11.59 15.20
CA ASN A 155 0.62 -10.96 16.52
C ASN A 155 2.05 -10.48 16.86
N LYS A 156 2.20 -9.17 17.05
CA LYS A 156 3.50 -8.52 17.25
C LYS A 156 3.54 -7.76 18.56
N ASN A 157 4.73 -7.73 19.14
CA ASN A 157 5.03 -6.79 20.23
C ASN A 157 5.06 -5.36 19.65
N GLN A 158 4.45 -4.40 20.37
CA GLN A 158 4.37 -3.00 19.95
C GLN A 158 5.29 -2.08 20.76
N ASP A 159 6.11 -2.61 21.68
CA ASP A 159 6.88 -1.81 22.63
C ASP A 159 7.86 -0.85 21.94
N GLU A 160 8.54 -1.30 20.89
CA GLU A 160 9.48 -0.47 20.13
C GLU A 160 8.75 0.67 19.40
N ARG A 161 7.59 0.40 18.81
CA ARG A 161 6.77 1.41 18.13
C ARG A 161 6.19 2.41 19.13
N ILE A 162 5.70 1.93 20.27
CA ILE A 162 5.21 2.78 21.35
C ILE A 162 6.33 3.69 21.85
N ALA A 163 7.55 3.16 22.02
CA ALA A 163 8.71 3.95 22.44
C ALA A 163 9.07 5.00 21.39
N ALA A 164 9.12 4.64 20.10
CA ALA A 164 9.45 5.54 19.01
C ALA A 164 8.44 6.69 18.87
N VAL A 165 7.13 6.39 18.94
CA VAL A 165 6.09 7.42 18.89
C VAL A 165 6.14 8.31 20.13
N ASN A 166 6.38 7.75 21.33
CA ASN A 166 6.51 8.53 22.55
C ASN A 166 7.69 9.50 22.48
N GLU A 167 8.86 9.02 22.07
CA GLU A 167 10.07 9.85 21.94
C GLU A 167 9.87 10.97 20.92
N PHE A 168 9.19 10.67 19.81
CA PHE A 168 8.88 11.67 18.80
C PHE A 168 7.84 12.68 19.30
N ALA A 169 6.80 12.25 20.02
CA ALA A 169 5.81 13.15 20.61
C ALA A 169 6.44 14.11 21.63
N ASP A 170 7.36 13.60 22.47
CA ASP A 170 8.11 14.44 23.42
C ASP A 170 8.99 15.46 22.70
N PHE A 171 9.64 15.06 21.60
CA PHE A 171 10.40 15.97 20.76
C PHE A 171 9.48 17.05 20.15
N VAL A 172 8.33 16.69 19.57
CA VAL A 172 7.37 17.65 18.99
C VAL A 172 6.91 18.66 20.04
N LYS A 173 6.55 18.19 21.23
CA LYS A 173 6.18 19.07 22.36
C LYS A 173 7.31 20.02 22.77
N SER A 174 8.57 19.55 22.73
CA SER A 174 9.73 20.41 22.99
C SER A 174 9.92 21.52 21.97
N GLN A 175 9.35 21.39 20.77
CA GLN A 175 9.29 22.43 19.74
C GLN A 175 8.08 23.36 19.87
N ASN A 176 7.32 23.27 20.97
CA ASN A 176 6.07 24.00 21.24
C ASN A 176 4.94 23.67 20.23
N ALA A 177 4.92 22.45 19.72
CA ALA A 177 3.87 21.94 18.84
C ALA A 177 3.00 20.91 19.56
N GLU A 178 1.72 20.85 19.19
CA GLU A 178 0.81 19.79 19.62
C GLU A 178 1.09 18.50 18.86
N PHE A 179 0.76 17.36 19.46
CA PHE A 179 0.93 16.05 18.86
C PHE A 179 -0.34 15.21 18.95
N LEU A 180 -0.71 14.54 17.85
CA LEU A 180 -1.82 13.60 17.79
C LEU A 180 -1.44 12.38 16.97
N TYR A 181 -1.67 11.18 17.54
CA TYR A 181 -1.61 9.93 16.78
C TYR A 181 -3.00 9.52 16.30
N ILE A 182 -3.17 9.27 15.01
CA ILE A 182 -4.42 8.83 14.38
C ILE A 182 -4.27 7.41 13.88
N GLN A 183 -5.12 6.51 14.37
CA GLN A 183 -5.22 5.14 13.89
C GLN A 183 -6.24 5.05 12.76
N SER A 184 -5.78 4.81 11.54
CA SER A 184 -6.67 4.54 10.41
C SER A 184 -7.27 3.13 10.49
N PRO A 185 -8.51 2.93 10.05
CA PRO A 185 -9.14 1.62 10.02
C PRO A 185 -8.49 0.69 8.97
N GLY A 186 -8.51 -0.60 9.26
CA GLY A 186 -8.22 -1.66 8.31
C GLY A 186 -9.48 -2.34 7.79
N LYS A 187 -9.34 -3.21 6.80
CA LYS A 187 -10.50 -3.89 6.20
C LYS A 187 -11.12 -4.91 7.13
N THR A 188 -10.32 -5.59 7.96
CA THR A 188 -10.84 -6.51 8.98
C THR A 188 -11.59 -5.72 10.05
N ASN A 189 -12.88 -6.01 10.21
CA ASN A 189 -13.73 -5.35 11.19
C ASN A 189 -13.44 -5.87 12.60
N PRO A 190 -12.95 -5.04 13.54
CA PRO A 190 -12.61 -5.48 14.89
C PRO A 190 -13.81 -6.00 15.70
N TRP A 191 -15.02 -5.61 15.32
CA TRP A 191 -16.27 -5.97 16.04
C TRP A 191 -17.17 -6.93 15.26
N GLY A 192 -16.81 -7.35 14.03
CA GLY A 192 -17.66 -8.15 13.13
C GLY A 192 -17.02 -9.43 12.60
N ASP A 193 -15.77 -9.39 12.22
CA ASP A 193 -15.12 -10.47 11.44
C ASP A 193 -14.56 -11.59 12.33
N SER A 194 -15.46 -12.36 12.94
CA SER A 194 -15.07 -13.48 13.81
C SER A 194 -14.26 -14.56 13.09
N GLU A 195 -14.44 -14.72 11.76
CA GLU A 195 -13.68 -15.65 10.93
C GLU A 195 -12.20 -15.29 10.78
N MET A 196 -11.86 -14.03 11.00
CA MET A 196 -10.47 -13.57 10.96
C MET A 196 -9.75 -13.72 12.30
N LYS A 197 -10.46 -14.11 13.36
CA LYS A 197 -9.88 -14.27 14.69
C LYS A 197 -8.84 -15.38 14.72
N GLY A 198 -7.63 -15.05 15.17
CA GLY A 198 -6.50 -15.97 15.18
C GLY A 198 -5.81 -16.13 13.80
N ILE A 199 -6.28 -15.44 12.78
CA ILE A 199 -5.70 -15.38 11.43
C ILE A 199 -5.05 -14.02 11.22
N ASP A 200 -5.79 -12.93 11.45
CA ASP A 200 -5.32 -11.56 11.33
C ASP A 200 -5.31 -10.88 12.70
N TYR A 201 -4.15 -10.37 13.09
CA TYR A 201 -3.93 -9.68 14.36
C TYR A 201 -3.75 -8.16 14.19
N SER A 202 -4.12 -7.61 13.03
CA SER A 202 -3.94 -6.17 12.75
C SER A 202 -4.66 -5.29 13.77
N ASN A 203 -5.87 -5.65 14.16
CA ASN A 203 -6.65 -4.89 15.14
C ASN A 203 -6.08 -5.04 16.56
N GLU A 204 -5.71 -6.25 16.99
CA GLU A 204 -5.08 -6.47 18.28
C GLU A 204 -3.72 -5.77 18.41
N ASN A 205 -2.96 -5.69 17.31
CA ASN A 205 -1.73 -4.91 17.28
C ASN A 205 -2.00 -3.40 17.39
N ALA A 206 -3.05 -2.90 16.72
CA ALA A 206 -3.49 -1.51 16.85
C ALA A 206 -3.94 -1.19 18.26
N ASP A 207 -4.74 -2.07 18.89
CA ASP A 207 -5.22 -1.89 20.27
C ASP A 207 -4.05 -1.77 21.24
N LYS A 208 -3.08 -2.69 21.17
CA LYS A 208 -1.87 -2.65 22.01
C LYS A 208 -1.07 -1.37 21.84
N LEU A 209 -0.92 -0.92 20.56
CA LEU A 209 -0.24 0.35 20.27
C LEU A 209 -0.97 1.53 20.91
N LEU A 210 -2.28 1.65 20.67
CA LEU A 210 -3.08 2.75 21.20
C LEU A 210 -3.15 2.75 22.74
N GLU A 211 -3.32 1.60 23.37
CA GLU A 211 -3.29 1.45 24.83
C GLU A 211 -1.93 1.89 25.40
N GLY A 212 -0.84 1.44 24.77
CA GLY A 212 0.51 1.84 25.18
C GLY A 212 0.80 3.33 25.02
N LEU A 213 0.27 3.98 23.98
CA LEU A 213 0.37 5.43 23.76
C LEU A 213 -0.46 6.21 24.78
N LYS A 214 -1.72 5.79 25.03
CA LYS A 214 -2.60 6.40 26.04
C LYS A 214 -1.99 6.31 27.44
N ALA A 215 -1.39 5.17 27.80
CA ALA A 215 -0.72 4.97 29.08
C ALA A 215 0.47 5.92 29.30
N ARG A 216 1.03 6.50 28.22
CA ARG A 216 2.10 7.52 28.25
C ARG A 216 1.58 8.96 28.12
N GLY A 217 0.27 9.16 28.15
CA GLY A 217 -0.35 10.47 28.04
C GLY A 217 -0.29 11.08 26.62
N ILE A 218 -0.13 10.24 25.61
CA ILE A 218 -0.16 10.69 24.21
C ILE A 218 -1.61 10.76 23.75
N SER A 219 -1.96 11.88 23.11
CA SER A 219 -3.27 12.05 22.46
C SER A 219 -3.39 11.08 21.28
N VAL A 220 -4.47 10.29 21.29
CA VAL A 220 -4.77 9.35 20.20
C VAL A 220 -6.19 9.53 19.70
N TYR A 221 -6.36 9.32 18.40
CA TYR A 221 -7.67 9.31 17.76
C TYR A 221 -7.85 8.02 16.97
N ASP A 222 -8.79 7.19 17.39
CA ASP A 222 -9.08 5.91 16.75
C ASP A 222 -10.24 6.06 15.76
N LEU A 223 -9.93 6.26 14.47
CA LEU A 223 -10.93 6.36 13.41
C LEU A 223 -11.71 5.06 13.17
N ARG A 224 -11.27 3.92 13.71
CA ARG A 224 -12.00 2.67 13.58
C ARG A 224 -13.34 2.76 14.27
N GLN A 225 -13.38 3.36 15.49
CA GLN A 225 -14.61 3.55 16.25
C GLN A 225 -15.60 4.44 15.48
N ASP A 226 -15.13 5.59 15.01
CA ASP A 226 -15.97 6.53 14.26
C ASP A 226 -16.53 5.91 12.97
N LEU A 227 -15.70 5.14 12.24
CA LEU A 227 -16.15 4.45 11.04
C LEU A 227 -17.21 3.40 11.35
N TYR A 228 -17.04 2.63 12.44
CA TYR A 228 -18.05 1.66 12.85
C TYR A 228 -19.38 2.30 13.21
N GLU A 229 -19.34 3.43 13.91
CA GLU A 229 -20.55 4.21 14.24
C GLU A 229 -21.23 4.79 12.98
N HIS A 230 -20.44 5.13 11.96
CA HIS A 230 -20.93 5.70 10.71
C HIS A 230 -21.59 4.66 9.80
N VAL A 231 -20.93 3.50 9.58
CA VAL A 231 -21.38 2.51 8.58
C VAL A 231 -21.96 1.23 9.18
N GLY A 232 -21.75 0.98 10.46
CA GLY A 232 -22.13 -0.25 11.14
C GLY A 232 -21.34 -1.47 10.63
N SER A 233 -21.63 -2.65 11.22
CA SER A 233 -20.97 -3.89 10.82
C SER A 233 -21.26 -4.27 9.36
N ALA A 234 -22.48 -4.10 8.90
CA ALA A 234 -22.90 -4.45 7.54
C ALA A 234 -22.24 -3.55 6.45
N GLY A 235 -21.94 -2.30 6.78
CA GLY A 235 -21.31 -1.35 5.87
C GLY A 235 -19.78 -1.34 5.92
N TRP A 236 -19.18 -2.03 6.89
CA TRP A 236 -17.74 -1.91 7.15
C TRP A 236 -16.88 -2.23 5.94
N HIS A 237 -17.04 -3.42 5.35
CA HIS A 237 -16.25 -3.81 4.19
C HIS A 237 -16.53 -2.93 2.97
N GLN A 238 -17.76 -2.42 2.83
CA GLN A 238 -18.14 -1.53 1.73
C GLN A 238 -17.42 -0.18 1.75
N ALA A 239 -16.88 0.22 2.92
CA ALA A 239 -16.04 1.41 3.06
C ALA A 239 -14.67 1.25 2.37
N PHE A 240 -14.28 0.03 2.01
CA PHE A 240 -12.99 -0.32 1.39
C PHE A 240 -13.18 -0.88 -0.02
N PHE A 241 -12.11 -0.87 -0.81
CA PHE A 241 -12.09 -1.65 -2.04
C PHE A 241 -12.06 -3.14 -1.73
N ARG A 242 -12.75 -3.94 -2.53
CA ARG A 242 -12.75 -5.41 -2.37
C ARG A 242 -11.35 -6.00 -2.57
N THR A 243 -10.65 -5.51 -3.58
CA THR A 243 -9.38 -6.05 -4.08
C THR A 243 -8.14 -5.29 -3.61
N ASP A 244 -8.34 -4.18 -2.88
CA ASP A 244 -7.25 -3.36 -2.34
C ASP A 244 -7.41 -3.14 -0.83
N HIS A 245 -6.30 -2.82 -0.15
CA HIS A 245 -6.28 -2.61 1.29
C HIS A 245 -6.72 -1.21 1.72
N HIS A 246 -6.93 -0.32 0.78
CA HIS A 246 -7.32 1.05 1.05
C HIS A 246 -8.83 1.22 1.13
N TRP A 247 -9.27 2.27 1.81
CA TRP A 247 -10.63 2.74 1.75
C TRP A 247 -10.97 3.36 0.39
N LYS A 248 -12.27 3.46 0.11
CA LYS A 248 -12.77 4.11 -1.09
C LYS A 248 -12.72 5.64 -0.97
N PRO A 249 -12.74 6.39 -2.08
CA PRO A 249 -12.72 7.86 -2.05
C PRO A 249 -13.86 8.51 -1.26
N ASN A 250 -15.07 7.90 -1.24
CA ASN A 250 -16.17 8.38 -0.41
C ASN A 250 -15.88 8.25 1.09
N THR A 251 -15.25 7.16 1.50
CA THR A 251 -14.81 6.96 2.89
C THR A 251 -13.66 7.92 3.23
N ALA A 252 -12.76 8.18 2.29
CA ALA A 252 -11.68 9.14 2.45
C ALA A 252 -12.22 10.58 2.63
N LEU A 253 -13.26 10.98 1.90
CA LEU A 253 -13.95 12.25 2.08
C LEU A 253 -14.57 12.35 3.48
N TRP A 254 -15.27 11.31 3.94
CA TRP A 254 -15.81 11.24 5.30
C TRP A 254 -14.69 11.36 6.35
N ALA A 255 -13.61 10.62 6.19
CA ALA A 255 -12.47 10.65 7.11
C ALA A 255 -11.80 12.03 7.17
N ALA A 256 -11.70 12.73 6.03
CA ALA A 256 -11.21 14.11 5.99
C ALA A 256 -12.07 15.03 6.85
N GLY A 257 -13.40 14.94 6.74
CA GLY A 257 -14.34 15.70 7.59
C GLY A 257 -14.14 15.39 9.08
N ARG A 258 -13.97 14.13 9.46
CA ARG A 258 -13.74 13.74 10.85
C ARG A 258 -12.41 14.28 11.41
N ILE A 259 -11.35 14.27 10.60
CA ILE A 259 -10.04 14.84 10.99
C ILE A 259 -10.15 16.35 11.16
N VAL A 260 -10.81 17.06 10.24
CA VAL A 260 -11.03 18.50 10.33
C VAL A 260 -11.82 18.86 11.58
N GLU A 261 -12.92 18.14 11.89
CA GLU A 261 -13.69 18.33 13.12
C GLU A 261 -12.84 18.09 14.38
N LYS A 262 -12.01 17.05 14.38
CA LYS A 262 -11.09 16.76 15.51
C LYS A 262 -10.10 17.89 15.74
N LEU A 263 -9.48 18.40 14.68
CA LEU A 263 -8.56 19.54 14.75
C LEU A 263 -9.24 20.80 15.29
N ALA A 264 -10.46 21.09 14.84
CA ALA A 264 -11.21 22.24 15.30
C ALA A 264 -11.64 22.13 16.77
N ASN A 265 -12.16 20.98 17.16
CA ASN A 265 -12.78 20.81 18.47
C ASN A 265 -11.73 20.64 19.59
N ASP A 266 -10.65 19.91 19.34
CA ASP A 266 -9.68 19.56 20.38
C ASP A 266 -8.43 20.45 20.37
N TYR A 267 -8.09 21.05 19.22
CA TYR A 267 -6.86 21.85 19.05
C TYR A 267 -7.15 23.31 18.69
N GLY A 268 -8.43 23.68 18.56
CA GLY A 268 -8.80 25.07 18.26
C GLY A 268 -8.30 25.55 16.90
N VAL A 269 -8.10 24.65 15.94
CA VAL A 269 -7.76 25.02 14.57
C VAL A 269 -8.97 25.66 13.93
N ASP A 270 -8.76 26.84 13.32
CA ASP A 270 -9.79 27.45 12.50
C ASP A 270 -9.90 26.72 11.17
N VAL A 271 -11.07 26.19 10.84
CA VAL A 271 -11.28 25.28 9.73
C VAL A 271 -12.53 25.64 8.93
N ASN A 272 -12.52 25.30 7.66
CA ASN A 272 -13.74 25.25 6.86
C ASN A 272 -14.42 23.88 7.08
N ARG A 273 -15.65 23.88 7.59
CA ARG A 273 -16.45 22.66 7.86
C ARG A 273 -17.39 22.28 6.71
N GLU A 274 -17.39 23.07 5.64
CA GLU A 274 -18.20 22.82 4.46
C GLU A 274 -17.52 21.78 3.55
N HIS A 275 -18.31 21.21 2.65
CA HIS A 275 -17.80 20.37 1.56
C HIS A 275 -17.25 18.97 1.95
N PHE A 276 -17.74 18.41 3.05
CA PHE A 276 -17.46 17.02 3.45
C PHE A 276 -18.65 16.08 3.22
N SER A 277 -19.61 16.48 2.40
CA SER A 277 -20.73 15.66 1.94
C SER A 277 -20.52 15.22 0.50
N LEU A 278 -20.88 13.97 0.17
CA LEU A 278 -20.90 13.50 -1.22
C LEU A 278 -21.80 14.34 -2.13
N ASN A 279 -22.81 15.00 -1.56
CA ASN A 279 -23.69 15.91 -2.30
C ASN A 279 -22.96 17.12 -2.88
N ASP A 280 -21.78 17.46 -2.37
CA ASP A 280 -20.96 18.58 -2.82
C ASP A 280 -20.04 18.23 -3.99
N TYR A 281 -20.07 16.97 -4.45
CA TYR A 281 -19.21 16.47 -5.50
C TYR A 281 -20.01 15.83 -6.63
N TYR A 282 -19.48 15.94 -7.85
CA TYR A 282 -19.83 15.07 -8.97
C TYR A 282 -19.08 13.77 -8.81
N ASP A 283 -19.76 12.66 -9.08
CA ASP A 283 -19.17 11.32 -9.11
C ASP A 283 -18.97 10.90 -10.56
N ASP A 284 -17.71 10.73 -10.95
CA ASP A 284 -17.30 10.13 -12.21
C ASP A 284 -16.91 8.67 -11.96
N LYS A 285 -17.88 7.78 -12.13
CA LYS A 285 -17.77 6.38 -11.75
C LYS A 285 -17.28 5.52 -12.91
N TYR A 286 -16.23 4.78 -12.67
CA TYR A 286 -15.64 3.80 -13.59
C TYR A 286 -15.93 2.38 -13.09
N GLU A 287 -16.93 1.74 -13.69
CA GLU A 287 -17.33 0.37 -13.31
C GLU A 287 -16.25 -0.64 -13.68
N LYS A 288 -15.98 -1.60 -12.76
CA LYS A 288 -15.07 -2.74 -12.95
C LYS A 288 -13.72 -2.33 -13.55
N SER A 289 -13.12 -1.28 -13.02
CA SER A 289 -11.91 -0.67 -13.55
C SER A 289 -10.69 -0.80 -12.64
N PHE A 290 -10.84 -1.30 -11.40
CA PHE A 290 -9.76 -1.37 -10.46
C PHE A 290 -9.49 -2.79 -9.96
N LEU A 291 -8.25 -3.26 -10.14
CA LEU A 291 -7.69 -4.44 -9.50
C LEU A 291 -6.59 -3.99 -8.53
N GLY A 292 -6.92 -3.96 -7.24
CA GLY A 292 -5.99 -3.49 -6.22
C GLY A 292 -4.85 -4.45 -5.92
N SER A 293 -3.98 -4.06 -5.02
CA SER A 293 -2.75 -4.77 -4.65
C SER A 293 -2.98 -6.21 -4.19
N GLN A 294 -4.06 -6.46 -3.46
CA GLN A 294 -4.48 -7.79 -3.00
C GLN A 294 -5.04 -8.61 -4.16
N GLY A 295 -5.88 -8.00 -5.00
CA GLY A 295 -6.46 -8.64 -6.18
C GLY A 295 -5.40 -9.04 -7.21
N LYS A 296 -4.37 -8.21 -7.41
CA LYS A 296 -3.23 -8.54 -8.29
C LYS A 296 -2.46 -9.78 -7.81
N LYS A 297 -2.39 -9.99 -6.49
CA LYS A 297 -1.75 -11.19 -5.90
C LYS A 297 -2.61 -12.45 -6.10
N LEU A 298 -3.93 -12.32 -6.02
CA LEU A 298 -4.86 -13.45 -6.14
C LEU A 298 -5.37 -13.69 -7.56
N THR A 299 -5.22 -12.73 -8.43
CA THR A 299 -5.73 -12.68 -9.80
C THR A 299 -7.26 -12.68 -9.92
N LEU A 300 -7.77 -12.39 -11.13
CA LEU A 300 -9.21 -12.37 -11.43
C LEU A 300 -9.89 -13.74 -11.36
N VAL A 301 -9.13 -14.81 -11.17
CA VAL A 301 -9.70 -16.15 -10.89
C VAL A 301 -10.37 -16.20 -9.52
N ASN A 302 -9.84 -15.45 -8.56
CA ASN A 302 -10.26 -15.49 -7.17
C ASN A 302 -11.04 -14.27 -6.69
N THR A 303 -11.09 -13.22 -7.50
CA THR A 303 -11.77 -11.97 -7.15
C THR A 303 -12.36 -11.30 -8.38
N GLU A 304 -13.18 -10.28 -8.16
CA GLU A 304 -13.74 -9.43 -9.19
C GLU A 304 -13.13 -8.05 -9.11
N LEU A 305 -13.20 -7.30 -10.21
CA LEU A 305 -12.78 -5.91 -10.24
C LEU A 305 -13.66 -5.04 -9.34
N ASP A 306 -13.05 -4.06 -8.71
CA ASP A 306 -13.75 -2.95 -8.05
C ASP A 306 -14.19 -1.90 -9.07
N ASP A 307 -15.24 -1.18 -8.74
CA ASP A 307 -15.51 0.13 -9.32
C ASP A 307 -14.54 1.15 -8.72
N PHE A 308 -14.24 2.19 -9.49
CA PHE A 308 -13.40 3.29 -9.03
C PHE A 308 -14.11 4.63 -9.27
N ASP A 309 -14.26 5.42 -8.20
CA ASP A 309 -14.97 6.69 -8.24
C ASP A 309 -13.98 7.86 -8.20
N ILE A 310 -14.19 8.86 -9.05
CA ILE A 310 -13.43 10.11 -9.07
C ILE A 310 -14.38 11.26 -8.76
N TYR A 311 -14.12 11.95 -7.65
CA TYR A 311 -15.00 13.03 -7.18
C TYR A 311 -14.48 14.39 -7.60
N TYR A 312 -15.33 15.20 -8.25
CA TYR A 312 -15.04 16.57 -8.62
C TYR A 312 -15.94 17.54 -7.85
N PRO A 313 -15.39 18.57 -7.17
CA PRO A 313 -16.17 19.55 -6.44
C PRO A 313 -17.21 20.26 -7.32
N LYS A 314 -18.44 20.45 -6.78
CA LYS A 314 -19.48 21.30 -7.37
C LYS A 314 -19.29 22.79 -7.03
N PHE A 315 -18.32 23.10 -6.20
CA PHE A 315 -17.96 24.43 -5.75
C PHE A 315 -16.61 24.86 -6.33
N LYS A 316 -16.35 26.15 -6.28
CA LYS A 316 -15.08 26.70 -6.79
C LYS A 316 -13.94 26.37 -5.83
N THR A 317 -12.84 25.91 -6.36
CA THR A 317 -11.60 25.65 -5.65
C THR A 317 -10.47 26.43 -6.28
N ASN A 318 -9.49 26.81 -5.47
CA ASN A 318 -8.24 27.41 -5.93
C ASN A 318 -7.15 27.01 -4.94
N VAL A 319 -6.31 26.09 -5.37
CA VAL A 319 -5.30 25.47 -4.52
C VAL A 319 -3.93 25.51 -5.18
N TYR A 320 -2.90 25.59 -4.37
CA TYR A 320 -1.51 25.34 -4.77
C TYR A 320 -1.09 23.98 -4.26
N MET A 321 -0.37 23.23 -5.08
CA MET A 321 0.26 21.97 -4.69
C MET A 321 1.71 21.94 -5.16
N GLU A 322 2.60 21.48 -4.27
CA GLU A 322 4.00 21.20 -4.60
C GLU A 322 4.34 19.76 -4.23
N ILE A 323 4.96 19.05 -5.18
CA ILE A 323 5.56 17.72 -4.98
C ILE A 323 7.00 17.81 -5.48
N SER A 324 7.92 17.97 -4.53
CA SER A 324 9.32 18.32 -4.83
C SER A 324 10.04 17.24 -5.64
N GLU A 325 9.74 15.94 -5.42
CA GLU A 325 10.38 14.83 -6.13
C GLU A 325 10.10 14.84 -7.64
N TYR A 326 8.90 15.26 -8.03
CA TYR A 326 8.52 15.36 -9.45
C TYR A 326 8.70 16.76 -10.03
N GLY A 327 9.15 17.73 -9.23
CA GLY A 327 9.25 19.12 -9.66
C GLY A 327 7.88 19.76 -9.99
N ILE A 328 6.78 19.18 -9.47
CA ILE A 328 5.43 19.71 -9.66
C ILE A 328 5.24 20.90 -8.74
N ARG A 329 4.81 22.03 -9.33
CA ARG A 329 4.40 23.25 -8.65
C ARG A 329 3.25 23.83 -9.42
N GLU A 330 2.04 23.54 -9.00
CA GLU A 330 0.84 23.91 -9.73
C GLU A 330 -0.13 24.71 -8.87
N THR A 331 -0.78 25.68 -9.50
CA THR A 331 -1.95 26.37 -8.93
C THR A 331 -3.11 26.16 -9.85
N GLY A 332 -4.24 25.72 -9.31
CA GLY A 332 -5.41 25.42 -10.11
C GLY A 332 -6.62 25.04 -9.27
N ASP A 333 -7.59 24.45 -9.90
CA ASP A 333 -8.73 23.88 -9.21
C ASP A 333 -8.37 22.51 -8.60
N PHE A 334 -9.33 21.87 -7.96
CA PHE A 334 -9.17 20.57 -7.29
C PHE A 334 -8.55 19.48 -8.17
N SER A 335 -8.68 19.58 -9.49
CA SER A 335 -8.20 18.56 -10.42
C SER A 335 -6.67 18.43 -10.47
N ILE A 336 -5.93 19.43 -9.96
CA ILE A 336 -4.46 19.34 -9.85
C ILE A 336 -4.00 18.22 -8.91
N PHE A 337 -4.88 17.73 -8.02
CA PHE A 337 -4.60 16.59 -7.14
C PHE A 337 -4.63 15.24 -7.86
N TYR A 338 -4.99 15.20 -9.13
CA TYR A 338 -5.16 13.97 -9.88
C TYR A 338 -4.02 13.68 -10.85
N ASN A 339 -3.27 12.63 -10.59
CA ASN A 339 -2.34 12.07 -11.57
C ASN A 339 -3.09 11.18 -12.57
N LYS A 340 -3.56 11.77 -13.66
CA LYS A 340 -4.33 11.06 -14.69
C LYS A 340 -3.54 9.99 -15.44
N GLN A 341 -2.22 9.92 -15.27
CA GLN A 341 -1.38 8.89 -15.93
C GLN A 341 -1.52 7.51 -15.26
N GLU A 342 -2.01 7.46 -14.02
CA GLU A 342 -2.18 6.22 -13.26
C GLU A 342 -3.45 5.44 -13.65
N PHE A 343 -4.30 6.01 -14.54
CA PHE A 343 -5.59 5.44 -14.89
C PHE A 343 -5.90 5.60 -16.38
N GLY A 344 -6.66 4.66 -16.97
CA GLY A 344 -7.25 4.78 -18.30
C GLY A 344 -6.52 4.01 -19.41
N SER A 345 -5.48 3.20 -19.11
CA SER A 345 -4.85 2.33 -20.11
C SER A 345 -5.66 1.07 -20.41
N GLY A 346 -6.60 0.71 -19.53
CA GLY A 346 -7.38 -0.53 -19.58
C GLY A 346 -6.62 -1.77 -19.16
N ASP A 347 -5.37 -1.64 -18.71
CA ASP A 347 -4.58 -2.74 -18.16
C ASP A 347 -4.64 -2.76 -16.64
N VAL A 348 -5.70 -3.33 -16.08
CA VAL A 348 -5.99 -3.37 -14.64
C VAL A 348 -4.88 -3.99 -13.78
N TYR A 349 -3.98 -4.79 -14.37
CA TYR A 349 -2.84 -5.34 -13.64
C TYR A 349 -1.66 -4.38 -13.52
N ASN A 350 -1.54 -3.42 -14.43
CA ASN A 350 -0.45 -2.43 -14.46
C ASN A 350 -0.88 -1.05 -14.00
N GLU A 351 -2.19 -0.74 -14.04
CA GLU A 351 -2.72 0.51 -13.50
C GLU A 351 -2.77 0.51 -11.98
N ASN A 352 -2.64 1.70 -11.39
CA ASN A 352 -2.89 1.94 -9.98
C ASN A 352 -3.82 3.14 -9.79
N PRO A 353 -5.13 3.01 -10.07
CA PRO A 353 -6.09 4.10 -9.92
C PRO A 353 -6.04 4.78 -8.55
N TYR A 354 -5.73 4.04 -7.48
CA TYR A 354 -5.60 4.63 -6.16
C TYR A 354 -4.54 5.73 -6.10
N ALA A 355 -3.38 5.52 -6.75
CA ALA A 355 -2.30 6.51 -6.82
C ALA A 355 -2.64 7.71 -7.73
N MET A 356 -3.79 7.71 -8.41
CA MET A 356 -4.28 8.89 -9.11
C MET A 356 -4.57 10.03 -8.13
N TYR A 357 -5.15 9.73 -6.97
CA TYR A 357 -5.33 10.70 -5.91
C TYR A 357 -4.01 11.04 -5.24
N GLY A 358 -3.70 12.34 -5.11
CA GLY A 358 -2.54 12.82 -4.38
C GLY A 358 -1.19 12.36 -4.96
N TYR A 359 -1.16 11.82 -6.20
CA TYR A 359 0.04 11.27 -6.82
C TYR A 359 0.66 10.06 -6.09
N GLY A 360 -0.10 9.41 -5.19
CA GLY A 360 0.34 8.24 -4.43
C GLY A 360 1.37 8.54 -3.33
N ASP A 361 2.25 7.57 -3.07
CA ASP A 361 3.24 7.62 -1.99
C ASP A 361 4.37 8.64 -2.27
N GLN A 362 4.10 9.94 -2.10
CA GLN A 362 5.09 11.00 -2.27
C GLN A 362 5.82 11.29 -0.96
N PRO A 363 7.16 11.51 -1.00
CA PRO A 363 7.94 11.83 0.20
C PRO A 363 7.44 13.08 0.91
N GLU A 364 7.09 14.12 0.14
CA GLU A 364 6.57 15.39 0.63
C GLU A 364 5.53 15.95 -0.32
N ILE A 365 4.40 16.41 0.24
CA ILE A 365 3.39 17.18 -0.46
C ILE A 365 3.11 18.45 0.36
N ILE A 366 3.13 19.61 -0.30
CA ILE A 366 2.78 20.91 0.27
C ILE A 366 1.50 21.38 -0.42
N VAL A 367 0.50 21.76 0.35
CA VAL A 367 -0.77 22.29 -0.16
C VAL A 367 -1.10 23.60 0.53
N HIS A 368 -1.55 24.58 -0.27
CA HIS A 368 -2.14 25.83 0.19
C HIS A 368 -3.50 26.03 -0.48
N ASN A 369 -4.52 26.32 0.29
CA ASN A 369 -5.86 26.55 -0.22
C ASN A 369 -6.23 28.04 -0.15
N PHE A 370 -6.20 28.70 -1.30
CA PHE A 370 -6.53 30.13 -1.42
C PHE A 370 -7.99 30.44 -1.11
N ALA A 371 -8.90 29.47 -1.19
CA ALA A 371 -10.30 29.68 -0.79
C ALA A 371 -10.45 29.84 0.74
N ASN A 372 -9.45 29.42 1.51
CA ASN A 372 -9.43 29.45 2.98
C ASN A 372 -8.47 30.54 3.54
N GLU A 373 -8.15 31.57 2.77
CA GLU A 373 -7.24 32.66 3.21
C GLU A 373 -7.71 33.42 4.45
N ASN A 374 -9.02 33.43 4.70
CA ASN A 374 -9.62 34.05 5.88
C ASN A 374 -9.44 33.23 7.18
N LEU A 375 -9.02 31.98 7.08
CA LEU A 375 -8.73 31.15 8.25
C LEU A 375 -7.41 31.59 8.92
N GLN A 376 -7.32 31.34 10.22
CA GLN A 376 -6.09 31.60 10.97
C GLN A 376 -4.93 30.78 10.42
N ASP A 377 -3.75 31.38 10.43
CA ASP A 377 -2.51 30.69 10.04
C ASP A 377 -2.16 29.64 11.11
N LYS A 378 -2.39 28.36 10.79
CA LYS A 378 -1.98 27.22 11.56
C LYS A 378 -1.21 26.26 10.66
N LYS A 379 0.03 25.98 11.03
CA LYS A 379 0.88 25.07 10.29
C LYS A 379 0.62 23.63 10.73
N ILE A 380 0.06 22.84 9.85
CA ILE A 380 -0.25 21.44 10.11
C ILE A 380 0.73 20.56 9.32
N LEU A 381 1.39 19.67 10.03
CA LEU A 381 2.24 18.64 9.46
C LEU A 381 1.61 17.27 9.72
N ILE A 382 1.40 16.48 8.68
CA ILE A 382 0.93 15.10 8.82
C ILE A 382 2.01 14.15 8.32
N ILE A 383 2.49 13.30 9.20
CA ILE A 383 3.32 12.13 8.87
C ILE A 383 2.35 10.99 8.58
N ARG A 384 2.45 10.42 7.38
CA ARG A 384 1.37 9.61 6.83
C ARG A 384 1.87 8.31 6.20
N ASP A 385 0.95 7.39 5.96
CA ASP A 385 1.06 6.30 4.99
C ASP A 385 0.08 6.50 3.82
N SER A 386 -0.01 5.53 2.92
CA SER A 386 -0.84 5.61 1.72
C SER A 386 -2.36 5.74 1.96
N MET A 387 -2.84 5.54 3.19
CA MET A 387 -4.25 5.80 3.50
C MET A 387 -4.63 7.25 3.27
N LEU A 388 -3.66 8.18 3.37
CA LEU A 388 -3.91 9.60 3.14
C LEU A 388 -3.88 10.02 1.66
N ASP A 389 -3.45 9.19 0.73
CA ASP A 389 -3.38 9.58 -0.68
C ASP A 389 -4.74 10.08 -1.21
N THR A 390 -5.80 9.31 -0.98
CA THR A 390 -7.16 9.73 -1.36
C THR A 390 -7.80 10.73 -0.40
N THR A 391 -7.32 10.83 0.84
CA THR A 391 -7.89 11.72 1.85
C THR A 391 -7.36 13.15 1.75
N MET A 392 -6.10 13.31 1.35
CA MET A 392 -5.40 14.60 1.31
C MET A 392 -6.12 15.67 0.46
N PRO A 393 -6.61 15.38 -0.77
CA PRO A 393 -7.35 16.36 -1.54
C PRO A 393 -8.58 16.92 -0.82
N PHE A 394 -9.34 16.05 -0.15
CA PHE A 394 -10.53 16.45 0.60
C PHE A 394 -10.17 17.18 1.90
N LEU A 395 -9.12 16.70 2.60
CA LEU A 395 -8.65 17.32 3.83
C LEU A 395 -8.20 18.77 3.58
N SER A 396 -7.57 19.04 2.43
CA SER A 396 -7.14 20.37 2.05
C SER A 396 -8.31 21.34 1.82
N MET A 397 -9.53 20.86 1.60
CA MET A 397 -10.71 21.73 1.50
C MET A 397 -11.10 22.35 2.86
N GLY A 398 -10.77 21.68 3.95
CA GLY A 398 -11.06 22.17 5.32
C GLY A 398 -9.94 23.03 5.92
N LEU A 399 -8.75 23.03 5.34
CA LEU A 399 -7.55 23.66 5.91
C LEU A 399 -6.99 24.74 4.97
N LYS A 400 -6.24 25.71 5.53
CA LYS A 400 -5.53 26.70 4.73
C LYS A 400 -4.19 26.17 4.24
N ASP A 401 -3.36 25.66 5.15
CA ASP A 401 -2.04 25.13 4.87
C ASP A 401 -1.91 23.70 5.39
N LEU A 402 -1.33 22.83 4.59
CA LEU A 402 -1.11 21.42 4.90
C LEU A 402 0.22 20.95 4.34
N ARG A 403 1.03 20.30 5.17
CA ARG A 403 2.18 19.52 4.70
C ARG A 403 2.05 18.07 5.08
N LEU A 404 2.43 17.21 4.14
CA LEU A 404 2.40 15.76 4.34
C LEU A 404 3.80 15.21 4.10
N LEU A 405 4.23 14.32 5.00
CA LEU A 405 5.46 13.57 4.85
C LEU A 405 5.15 12.07 4.88
N ASP A 406 5.58 11.37 3.87
CA ASP A 406 5.68 9.91 3.91
C ASP A 406 7.14 9.53 4.23
N ILE A 407 7.40 9.25 5.50
CA ILE A 407 8.76 9.00 5.95
C ILE A 407 9.36 7.69 5.43
N ARG A 408 8.54 6.80 4.87
CA ARG A 408 9.03 5.61 4.15
C ARG A 408 9.84 5.99 2.92
N HIS A 409 9.51 7.12 2.29
CA HIS A 409 10.09 7.65 1.07
C HIS A 409 10.94 8.90 1.29
N PHE A 410 10.80 9.55 2.44
CA PHE A 410 11.52 10.77 2.76
C PHE A 410 12.97 10.48 3.18
N ASN A 411 13.94 11.08 2.48
CA ASN A 411 15.36 10.84 2.70
C ASN A 411 16.02 11.83 3.67
N GLY A 412 15.20 12.70 4.32
CA GLY A 412 15.68 13.69 5.29
C GLY A 412 15.47 13.26 6.73
N SER A 413 15.98 14.06 7.68
CA SER A 413 15.64 13.92 9.09
C SER A 413 14.28 14.55 9.37
N VAL A 414 13.34 13.76 9.90
CA VAL A 414 12.00 14.21 10.28
C VAL A 414 12.07 15.26 11.40
N ARG A 415 12.96 15.06 12.37
CA ARG A 415 13.18 16.02 13.48
C ARG A 415 13.72 17.34 12.98
N LYS A 416 14.68 17.31 12.05
CA LYS A 416 15.18 18.53 11.41
C LYS A 416 14.05 19.25 10.67
N TYR A 417 13.23 18.52 9.91
CA TYR A 417 12.09 19.06 9.20
C TYR A 417 11.11 19.78 10.14
N VAL A 418 10.72 19.14 11.25
CA VAL A 418 9.86 19.74 12.27
C VAL A 418 10.48 21.01 12.87
N SER A 419 11.78 20.98 13.20
CA SER A 419 12.49 22.14 13.77
C SER A 419 12.57 23.34 12.80
N GLU A 420 12.70 23.07 11.50
CA GLU A 420 12.81 24.11 10.45
C GLU A 420 11.41 24.63 10.05
N TYR A 421 10.44 23.75 9.83
CA TYR A 421 9.08 24.12 9.45
C TYR A 421 8.32 24.79 10.61
N LYS A 422 8.57 24.35 11.85
CA LYS A 422 7.90 24.82 13.08
C LYS A 422 6.37 24.70 12.96
N PRO A 423 5.85 23.48 12.82
CA PRO A 423 4.40 23.27 12.79
C PRO A 423 3.78 23.65 14.14
N ASP A 424 2.52 24.09 14.11
CA ASP A 424 1.72 24.23 15.34
C ASP A 424 1.23 22.86 15.82
N ILE A 425 0.96 21.95 14.88
CA ILE A 425 0.43 20.61 15.16
C ILE A 425 1.13 19.59 14.25
N VAL A 426 1.55 18.48 14.85
CA VAL A 426 2.05 17.30 14.14
C VAL A 426 1.08 16.15 14.34
N LEU A 427 0.54 15.63 13.26
CA LEU A 427 -0.25 14.42 13.23
C LEU A 427 0.62 13.26 12.74
N VAL A 428 0.51 12.09 13.36
CA VAL A 428 0.98 10.82 12.79
C VAL A 428 -0.25 9.99 12.48
N MET A 429 -0.50 9.72 11.21
CA MET A 429 -1.67 8.97 10.78
C MET A 429 -1.25 7.71 10.04
N TYR A 430 -1.42 6.58 10.71
CA TYR A 430 -1.05 5.28 10.18
C TYR A 430 -2.17 4.27 10.29
N LYS A 431 -2.22 3.39 9.32
CA LYS A 431 -2.86 2.10 9.44
C LYS A 431 -1.86 1.14 10.08
N THR A 432 -2.32 0.32 11.03
CA THR A 432 -1.56 -0.86 11.42
C THR A 432 -1.53 -1.76 10.21
N SER A 433 -0.40 -1.91 9.58
CA SER A 433 -0.34 -2.55 8.28
C SER A 433 0.80 -3.53 8.16
N TYR A 434 0.54 -4.45 7.26
CA TYR A 434 1.40 -5.46 6.73
C TYR A 434 2.76 -4.93 6.25
N GLY A 435 3.80 -5.69 6.54
CA GLY A 435 5.11 -5.50 5.89
C GLY A 435 6.02 -4.43 6.50
N GLU A 436 5.65 -3.89 7.64
CA GLU A 436 6.37 -2.78 8.28
C GLU A 436 7.73 -3.15 8.86
N ASP A 437 7.97 -4.43 9.15
CA ASP A 437 9.27 -4.92 9.65
C ASP A 437 10.19 -5.38 8.51
N VAL A 438 9.74 -5.27 7.27
CA VAL A 438 10.55 -5.61 6.10
C VAL A 438 10.83 -4.31 5.36
N LYS A 439 12.08 -3.92 5.23
CA LYS A 439 12.53 -2.88 4.30
C LYS A 439 12.15 -3.32 2.88
N TRP A 440 10.90 -3.07 2.49
CA TRP A 440 10.40 -3.38 1.17
C TRP A 440 11.01 -2.39 0.18
N GLY A 441 11.82 -2.90 -0.72
CA GLY A 441 12.32 -2.11 -1.85
C GLY A 441 13.21 -0.90 -1.47
N GLY A 442 13.83 -0.88 -0.28
CA GLY A 442 14.69 0.22 0.16
C GLY A 442 13.94 1.36 0.87
N HIS A 443 12.68 1.15 1.28
CA HIS A 443 11.91 2.11 2.07
C HIS A 443 12.36 2.14 3.53
N ASN A 444 12.26 3.31 4.16
CA ASN A 444 12.50 3.47 5.59
C ASN A 444 11.36 2.83 6.41
N ASP A 445 11.65 2.51 7.67
CA ASP A 445 10.61 2.15 8.63
C ASP A 445 9.71 3.36 8.91
N LYS A 446 8.39 3.19 8.86
CA LYS A 446 7.44 4.27 9.11
C LYS A 446 7.40 4.76 10.56
N PHE A 447 8.06 4.06 11.49
CA PHE A 447 8.27 4.49 12.87
C PHE A 447 9.67 5.05 13.13
N ASP A 448 10.50 5.22 12.11
CA ASP A 448 11.80 5.86 12.22
C ASP A 448 11.67 7.40 12.09
N PHE A 449 11.36 8.06 13.19
CA PHE A 449 11.19 9.52 13.25
C PHE A 449 12.50 10.29 13.46
N ARG A 450 13.64 9.76 13.06
CA ARG A 450 14.94 10.44 13.21
C ARG A 450 15.14 11.57 12.22
#